data_7df04854184c26355a57bb7b07a31974
#
_entry.id   7df04854184c26355a57bb7b07a31974
#
_cell.length_a   1.000
_cell.length_b   1.000
_cell.length_c   1.000
_cell.angle_alpha   90.00
_cell.angle_beta   90.00
_cell.angle_gamma   90.00
#
_symmetry.space_group_name_H-M   'P 1'
#
loop_
_entity.id
_entity.type
_entity.pdbx_description
1 polymer ?
#
loop_
_entity_poly.entity_id
_entity_poly.type
_entity_poly.pdbx_seq_one_letter_code
_entity_poly.pdbx_strand_id
1 'polypeptide(L)'
;EKITPKTKAIVPVHLYGHVVDMDPLMELAKKHNLWVLEDASHAHGGYYKGRRVGSLGDAAAFSFYPSKNMGAYGDGGIITTSNDELYQKIKMLRYVGQRVKFIHEVIGFQDRLDELQAAMMSIKLKNLDDWNNRRRKIAAIYDEMLKDTPLQLPQVEDYCHHVYYSYATLAPTESERNDLLVYL
;
A
#
# COMPACT_ATOMS: atom_id res chain seq x y z
N GLU A 1 10.07 4.52 -21.64
CA GLU A 1 9.27 4.57 -22.90
C GLU A 1 7.87 5.19 -22.71
N LYS A 2 7.29 5.13 -21.49
CA LYS A 2 5.94 5.68 -21.21
C LYS A 2 5.94 7.13 -20.71
N ILE A 3 7.08 7.66 -20.28
CA ILE A 3 7.18 9.03 -19.79
C ILE A 3 7.12 10.01 -20.97
N THR A 4 6.26 11.02 -20.86
CA THR A 4 6.07 12.08 -21.83
C THR A 4 6.14 13.45 -21.13
N PRO A 5 6.20 14.58 -21.85
CA PRO A 5 6.12 15.92 -21.26
C PRO A 5 4.85 16.17 -20.43
N LYS A 6 3.81 15.37 -20.62
CA LYS A 6 2.55 15.44 -19.85
C LYS A 6 2.60 14.64 -18.54
N THR A 7 3.57 13.73 -18.39
CA THR A 7 3.72 12.92 -17.16
C THR A 7 4.10 13.82 -16.00
N LYS A 8 3.41 13.70 -14.86
CA LYS A 8 3.62 14.53 -13.66
C LYS A 8 4.01 13.69 -12.44
N ALA A 9 3.58 12.42 -12.41
CA ALA A 9 3.83 11.55 -11.29
C ALA A 9 3.95 10.10 -11.75
N ILE A 10 4.59 9.28 -10.89
CA ILE A 10 4.59 7.82 -10.94
C ILE A 10 3.85 7.33 -9.70
N VAL A 11 2.96 6.35 -9.88
CA VAL A 11 2.23 5.71 -8.78
C VAL A 11 2.63 4.24 -8.74
N PRO A 12 3.68 3.87 -7.97
CA PRO A 12 3.99 2.46 -7.72
C PRO A 12 2.93 1.84 -6.82
N VAL A 13 2.46 0.66 -7.18
CA VAL A 13 1.51 -0.12 -6.37
C VAL A 13 2.27 -1.26 -5.69
N HIS A 14 2.31 -1.27 -4.35
CA HIS A 14 2.89 -2.36 -3.56
C HIS A 14 1.89 -3.53 -3.49
N LEU A 15 1.68 -4.16 -4.65
CA LEU A 15 0.60 -5.12 -4.87
C LEU A 15 0.73 -6.34 -3.97
N TYR A 16 -0.37 -6.80 -3.39
CA TYR A 16 -0.48 -7.95 -2.47
C TYR A 16 0.39 -7.87 -1.21
N GLY A 17 1.07 -6.73 -1.00
CA GLY A 17 1.99 -6.55 0.12
C GLY A 17 3.46 -6.78 -0.24
N HIS A 18 3.77 -7.02 -1.52
CA HIS A 18 5.13 -7.00 -2.07
C HIS A 18 5.53 -5.57 -2.41
N VAL A 19 6.67 -5.13 -1.91
CA VAL A 19 7.13 -3.75 -2.13
C VAL A 19 7.84 -3.65 -3.48
N VAL A 20 7.50 -2.63 -4.25
CA VAL A 20 8.17 -2.30 -5.53
C VAL A 20 9.64 -1.99 -5.28
N ASP A 21 10.52 -2.34 -6.23
CA ASP A 21 11.92 -1.89 -6.21
C ASP A 21 11.97 -0.36 -6.39
N MET A 22 12.11 0.34 -5.27
CA MET A 22 11.94 1.79 -5.20
C MET A 22 13.19 2.55 -5.65
N ASP A 23 14.40 2.02 -5.48
CA ASP A 23 15.61 2.78 -5.80
C ASP A 23 15.68 3.16 -7.29
N PRO A 24 15.54 2.22 -8.27
CA PRO A 24 15.55 2.58 -9.69
C PRO A 24 14.35 3.44 -10.09
N LEU A 25 13.20 3.26 -9.42
CA LEU A 25 12.02 4.08 -9.66
C LEU A 25 12.25 5.53 -9.21
N MET A 26 12.83 5.74 -8.03
CA MET A 26 13.16 7.07 -7.50
C MET A 26 14.23 7.77 -8.33
N GLU A 27 15.24 7.04 -8.83
CA GLU A 27 16.22 7.58 -9.77
C GLU A 27 15.56 8.06 -11.07
N LEU A 28 14.65 7.25 -11.62
CA LEU A 28 13.89 7.61 -12.81
C LEU A 28 13.02 8.86 -12.58
N ALA A 29 12.30 8.90 -11.45
CA ALA A 29 11.46 10.04 -11.08
C ALA A 29 12.29 11.31 -10.94
N LYS A 30 13.42 11.25 -10.26
CA LYS A 30 14.36 12.38 -10.12
C LYS A 30 14.88 12.86 -11.47
N LYS A 31 15.27 11.95 -12.37
CA LYS A 31 15.76 12.28 -13.73
C LYS A 31 14.74 13.07 -14.54
N HIS A 32 13.45 12.78 -14.36
CA HIS A 32 12.36 13.39 -15.12
C HIS A 32 11.55 14.44 -14.34
N ASN A 33 12.00 14.79 -13.12
CA ASN A 33 11.30 15.72 -12.22
C ASN A 33 9.83 15.33 -11.98
N LEU A 34 9.60 14.07 -11.65
CA LEU A 34 8.27 13.50 -11.41
C LEU A 34 8.05 13.27 -9.92
N TRP A 35 6.82 13.46 -9.47
CA TRP A 35 6.38 13.04 -8.13
C TRP A 35 6.25 11.52 -8.04
N VAL A 36 6.49 10.96 -6.86
CA VAL A 36 6.26 9.55 -6.56
C VAL A 36 5.24 9.43 -5.44
N LEU A 37 4.08 8.85 -5.76
CA LEU A 37 3.01 8.58 -4.81
C LEU A 37 2.87 7.06 -4.64
N GLU A 38 3.27 6.52 -3.47
CA GLU A 38 3.11 5.10 -3.18
C GLU A 38 1.62 4.75 -3.01
N ASP A 39 1.11 3.80 -3.80
CA ASP A 39 -0.12 3.08 -3.43
C ASP A 39 0.26 1.95 -2.47
N ALA A 40 0.14 2.23 -1.19
CA ALA A 40 0.49 1.34 -0.10
C ALA A 40 -0.73 0.59 0.48
N SER A 41 -1.85 0.58 -0.24
CA SER A 41 -3.13 -0.01 0.18
C SER A 41 -3.04 -1.48 0.58
N HIS A 42 -2.02 -2.21 0.13
CA HIS A 42 -1.78 -3.62 0.45
C HIS A 42 -0.52 -3.85 1.30
N ALA A 43 0.22 -2.80 1.65
CA ALA A 43 1.57 -2.95 2.20
C ALA A 43 1.75 -2.33 3.59
N HIS A 44 0.69 -2.34 4.43
CA HIS A 44 0.75 -1.85 5.82
C HIS A 44 1.84 -2.58 6.61
N GLY A 45 2.85 -1.84 7.05
CA GLY A 45 3.97 -2.40 7.81
C GLY A 45 5.04 -3.10 6.98
N GLY A 46 4.99 -3.01 5.64
CA GLY A 46 6.04 -3.50 4.75
C GLY A 46 7.33 -2.68 4.82
N TYR A 47 8.42 -3.27 4.35
CA TYR A 47 9.72 -2.59 4.28
C TYR A 47 10.39 -2.82 2.93
N TYR A 48 11.11 -1.81 2.49
CA TYR A 48 12.05 -1.83 1.39
C TYR A 48 13.44 -1.53 1.91
N LYS A 49 14.37 -2.50 1.85
CA LYS A 49 15.76 -2.33 2.36
C LYS A 49 15.81 -1.69 3.75
N GLY A 50 14.93 -2.15 4.66
CA GLY A 50 14.86 -1.66 6.04
C GLY A 50 14.12 -0.33 6.25
N ARG A 51 13.64 0.33 5.20
CA ARG A 51 12.81 1.55 5.28
C ARG A 51 11.33 1.18 5.18
N ARG A 52 10.49 1.78 6.00
CA ARG A 52 9.04 1.52 5.99
C ARG A 52 8.38 2.03 4.70
N VAL A 53 7.49 1.22 4.13
CA VAL A 53 6.52 1.67 3.14
C VAL A 53 5.74 2.87 3.70
N GLY A 54 5.49 3.85 2.85
CA GLY A 54 4.90 5.12 3.26
C GLY A 54 5.91 6.24 3.55
N SER A 55 7.23 5.91 3.44
CA SER A 55 8.32 6.88 3.58
C SER A 55 9.33 6.79 2.42
N LEU A 56 8.97 6.11 1.34
CA LEU A 56 9.88 5.80 0.23
C LEU A 56 9.75 6.81 -0.90
N GLY A 57 8.51 7.27 -1.19
CA GLY A 57 8.19 8.30 -2.18
C GLY A 57 7.97 9.68 -1.55
N ASP A 58 7.41 10.61 -2.32
CA ASP A 58 7.04 11.95 -1.85
C ASP A 58 5.81 11.93 -0.93
N ALA A 59 4.90 11.00 -1.18
CA ALA A 59 3.76 10.69 -0.34
C ALA A 59 3.33 9.23 -0.55
N ALA A 60 2.54 8.70 0.37
CA ALA A 60 1.90 7.40 0.24
C ALA A 60 0.45 7.44 0.70
N ALA A 61 -0.38 6.62 0.04
CA ALA A 61 -1.78 6.42 0.42
C ALA A 61 -2.00 4.99 0.89
N PHE A 62 -2.64 4.84 2.06
CA PHE A 62 -3.03 3.55 2.64
C PHE A 62 -4.54 3.46 2.72
N SER A 63 -5.09 2.31 2.36
CA SER A 63 -6.51 1.99 2.55
C SER A 63 -6.71 1.31 3.90
N PHE A 64 -7.71 1.76 4.65
CA PHE A 64 -8.17 1.09 5.86
C PHE A 64 -9.46 0.30 5.63
N TYR A 65 -9.75 -0.07 4.38
CA TYR A 65 -10.88 -0.97 4.10
C TYR A 65 -10.80 -2.21 5.00
N PRO A 66 -11.91 -2.73 5.52
CA PRO A 66 -11.93 -3.77 6.58
C PRO A 66 -11.09 -5.02 6.30
N SER A 67 -10.92 -5.43 5.05
CA SER A 67 -10.12 -6.61 4.68
C SER A 67 -8.59 -6.37 4.69
N LYS A 68 -8.13 -5.13 4.84
CA LYS A 68 -6.69 -4.80 4.81
C LYS A 68 -5.98 -5.32 6.06
N ASN A 69 -4.64 -5.51 5.98
CA ASN A 69 -3.84 -5.94 7.13
C ASN A 69 -4.04 -5.04 8.35
N MET A 70 -4.35 -3.78 8.10
CA MET A 70 -4.75 -2.79 9.09
C MET A 70 -6.11 -2.21 8.68
N GLY A 71 -7.17 -3.03 8.72
CA GLY A 71 -8.53 -2.62 8.35
C GLY A 71 -9.28 -1.93 9.50
N ALA A 72 -10.01 -0.87 9.18
CA ALA A 72 -10.97 -0.21 10.07
C ALA A 72 -12.29 -1.01 10.17
N TYR A 73 -13.27 -0.48 10.87
CA TYR A 73 -14.64 -1.04 10.97
C TYR A 73 -15.60 -0.36 9.98
N GLY A 74 -15.09 0.08 8.86
CA GLY A 74 -15.75 0.77 7.76
C GLY A 74 -14.69 1.34 6.83
N ASP A 75 -15.09 2.23 5.92
CA ASP A 75 -14.15 2.90 5.03
C ASP A 75 -13.23 3.85 5.78
N GLY A 76 -12.01 3.95 5.30
CA GLY A 76 -11.00 4.84 5.84
C GLY A 76 -9.68 4.74 5.09
N GLY A 77 -8.79 5.65 5.39
CA GLY A 77 -7.46 5.70 4.81
C GLY A 77 -6.58 6.74 5.50
N ILE A 78 -5.31 6.71 5.16
CA ILE A 78 -4.35 7.71 5.62
C ILE A 78 -3.36 8.02 4.49
N ILE A 79 -2.91 9.26 4.46
CA ILE A 79 -1.80 9.71 3.62
C ILE A 79 -0.62 10.03 4.52
N THR A 80 0.57 9.56 4.13
CA THR A 80 1.84 9.90 4.79
C THR A 80 2.72 10.70 3.84
N THR A 81 3.47 11.65 4.37
CA THR A 81 4.49 12.43 3.65
C THR A 81 5.49 13.01 4.62
N SER A 82 6.74 13.19 4.18
CA SER A 82 7.77 13.94 4.90
C SER A 82 7.92 15.39 4.40
N ASN A 83 7.08 15.82 3.46
CA ASN A 83 7.06 17.17 2.91
C ASN A 83 5.99 18.03 3.61
N ASP A 84 6.43 19.01 4.41
CA ASP A 84 5.55 19.87 5.21
C ASP A 84 4.58 20.69 4.34
N GLU A 85 5.01 21.19 3.19
CA GLU A 85 4.15 21.95 2.28
C GLU A 85 3.04 21.05 1.73
N LEU A 86 3.38 19.85 1.28
CA LEU A 86 2.42 18.86 0.81
C LEU A 86 1.47 18.44 1.90
N TYR A 87 1.97 18.23 3.13
CA TYR A 87 1.14 17.92 4.31
C TYR A 87 0.10 19.01 4.56
N GLN A 88 0.50 20.29 4.57
CA GLN A 88 -0.44 21.40 4.81
C GLN A 88 -1.50 21.48 3.70
N LYS A 89 -1.11 21.27 2.45
CA LYS A 89 -2.02 21.26 1.31
C LYS A 89 -3.03 20.10 1.39
N ILE A 90 -2.56 18.87 1.69
CA ILE A 90 -3.44 17.70 1.86
C ILE A 90 -4.40 17.90 3.03
N LYS A 91 -3.90 18.41 4.17
CA LYS A 91 -4.71 18.71 5.35
C LYS A 91 -5.83 19.70 5.04
N MET A 92 -5.56 20.72 4.24
CA MET A 92 -6.54 21.69 3.79
C MET A 92 -7.55 21.06 2.82
N LEU A 93 -7.06 20.32 1.81
CA LEU A 93 -7.92 19.68 0.81
C LEU A 93 -8.92 18.70 1.43
N ARG A 94 -8.47 17.83 2.36
CA ARG A 94 -9.34 16.84 3.02
C ARG A 94 -10.39 17.47 3.93
N TYR A 95 -10.25 18.75 4.28
CA TYR A 95 -11.16 19.48 5.16
C TYR A 95 -11.86 20.61 4.37
N VAL A 96 -12.52 20.23 3.29
CA VAL A 96 -13.31 21.11 2.42
C VAL A 96 -12.59 22.38 1.95
N GLY A 97 -11.27 22.31 1.80
CA GLY A 97 -10.45 23.45 1.37
C GLY A 97 -10.20 24.52 2.42
N GLN A 98 -10.43 24.20 3.71
CA GLN A 98 -10.24 25.13 4.82
C GLN A 98 -8.84 25.01 5.44
N ARG A 99 -8.15 26.13 5.60
CA ARG A 99 -6.97 26.25 6.47
C ARG A 99 -7.38 26.60 7.90
N VAL A 100 -8.30 27.53 8.02
CA VAL A 100 -8.95 27.94 9.25
C VAL A 100 -10.45 27.69 9.12
N LYS A 101 -11.11 27.29 10.20
CA LYS A 101 -12.54 26.98 10.20
C LYS A 101 -13.36 28.11 9.58
N PHE A 102 -14.21 27.77 8.61
CA PHE A 102 -15.06 28.64 7.81
C PHE A 102 -14.34 29.54 6.77
N ILE A 103 -13.01 29.44 6.62
CA ILE A 103 -12.27 30.16 5.57
C ILE A 103 -11.80 29.13 4.55
N HIS A 104 -12.47 29.10 3.38
CA HIS A 104 -12.17 28.21 2.26
C HIS A 104 -11.22 28.90 1.28
N GLU A 105 -10.01 28.37 1.14
CA GLU A 105 -8.99 28.95 0.25
C GLU A 105 -8.98 28.26 -1.12
N VAL A 106 -9.40 26.98 -1.15
CA VAL A 106 -9.45 26.17 -2.38
C VAL A 106 -10.69 25.27 -2.37
N ILE A 107 -11.03 24.71 -3.53
CA ILE A 107 -12.01 23.62 -3.62
C ILE A 107 -11.37 22.37 -3.00
N GLY A 108 -12.01 21.79 -1.99
CA GLY A 108 -11.53 20.61 -1.28
C GLY A 108 -12.60 19.53 -1.17
N PHE A 109 -12.26 18.48 -0.42
CA PHE A 109 -13.09 17.29 -0.20
C PHE A 109 -13.46 17.18 1.28
N GLN A 110 -14.50 16.43 1.59
CA GLN A 110 -14.81 16.05 2.96
C GLN A 110 -14.32 14.62 3.20
N ASP A 111 -12.99 14.48 3.39
CA ASP A 111 -12.31 13.18 3.54
C ASP A 111 -11.66 13.08 4.92
N ARG A 112 -12.48 13.18 5.97
CA ARG A 112 -12.03 13.02 7.35
C ARG A 112 -12.23 11.56 7.77
N LEU A 113 -11.26 11.01 8.48
CA LEU A 113 -11.43 9.77 9.23
C LEU A 113 -12.19 10.07 10.53
N ASP A 114 -13.22 9.28 10.83
CA ASP A 114 -13.96 9.38 12.08
C ASP A 114 -13.04 9.12 13.27
N GLU A 115 -13.18 9.91 14.34
CA GLU A 115 -12.34 9.79 15.55
C GLU A 115 -12.47 8.41 16.22
N LEU A 116 -13.65 7.81 16.18
CA LEU A 116 -13.89 6.47 16.68
C LEU A 116 -13.07 5.42 15.86
N GLN A 117 -13.08 5.53 14.53
CA GLN A 117 -12.26 4.70 13.67
C GLN A 117 -10.77 4.92 13.93
N ALA A 118 -10.32 6.17 14.07
CA ALA A 118 -8.94 6.52 14.37
C ALA A 118 -8.47 5.93 15.71
N ALA A 119 -9.31 5.95 16.74
CA ALA A 119 -9.02 5.35 18.04
C ALA A 119 -8.82 3.83 17.94
N MET A 120 -9.70 3.12 17.21
CA MET A 120 -9.56 1.69 16.96
C MET A 120 -8.31 1.37 16.16
N MET A 121 -8.00 2.16 15.14
CA MET A 121 -6.79 1.99 14.33
C MET A 121 -5.52 2.18 15.16
N SER A 122 -5.52 3.10 16.12
CA SER A 122 -4.40 3.32 17.05
C SER A 122 -4.12 2.10 17.95
N ILE A 123 -5.16 1.34 18.31
CA ILE A 123 -5.02 0.09 19.05
C ILE A 123 -4.48 -1.02 18.13
N LYS A 124 -5.03 -1.16 16.92
CA LYS A 124 -4.62 -2.16 15.92
C LYS A 124 -3.16 -1.98 15.50
N LEU A 125 -2.72 -0.74 15.34
CA LEU A 125 -1.36 -0.41 14.93
C LEU A 125 -0.29 -1.05 15.82
N LYS A 126 -0.56 -1.16 17.13
CA LYS A 126 0.37 -1.78 18.09
C LYS A 126 0.59 -3.27 17.84
N ASN A 127 -0.32 -3.93 17.13
CA ASN A 127 -0.28 -5.37 16.84
C ASN A 127 0.07 -5.67 15.38
N LEU A 128 0.23 -4.65 14.52
CA LEU A 128 0.38 -4.82 13.07
C LEU A 128 1.58 -5.69 12.71
N ASP A 129 2.73 -5.44 13.33
CA ASP A 129 3.96 -6.18 13.03
C ASP A 129 3.83 -7.66 13.44
N ASP A 130 3.18 -7.98 14.55
CA ASP A 130 2.91 -9.36 14.99
C ASP A 130 1.94 -10.06 14.02
N TRP A 131 0.91 -9.38 13.56
CA TRP A 131 -0.03 -9.94 12.57
C TRP A 131 0.66 -10.21 11.24
N ASN A 132 1.49 -9.28 10.77
CA ASN A 132 2.28 -9.46 9.55
C ASN A 132 3.29 -10.62 9.69
N ASN A 133 3.94 -10.75 10.84
CA ASN A 133 4.82 -11.89 11.12
C ASN A 133 4.06 -13.23 11.10
N ARG A 134 2.84 -13.26 11.63
CA ARG A 134 1.98 -14.45 11.53
C ARG A 134 1.59 -14.78 10.09
N ARG A 135 1.24 -13.78 9.27
CA ARG A 135 0.97 -13.95 7.83
C ARG A 135 2.18 -14.54 7.09
N ARG A 136 3.38 -14.07 7.39
CA ARG A 136 4.63 -14.60 6.80
C ARG A 136 4.88 -16.06 7.18
N LYS A 137 4.60 -16.43 8.44
CA LYS A 137 4.69 -17.83 8.87
C LYS A 137 3.69 -18.73 8.12
N ILE A 138 2.46 -18.26 7.92
CA ILE A 138 1.44 -18.95 7.13
C ILE A 138 1.88 -19.08 5.67
N ALA A 139 2.42 -18.02 5.07
CA ALA A 139 2.93 -18.04 3.71
C ALA A 139 4.05 -19.08 3.54
N ALA A 140 4.98 -19.17 4.48
CA ALA A 140 6.03 -20.18 4.45
C ALA A 140 5.49 -21.63 4.54
N ILE A 141 4.37 -21.85 5.24
CA ILE A 141 3.67 -23.15 5.25
C ILE A 141 3.07 -23.43 3.85
N TYR A 142 2.44 -22.43 3.22
CA TYR A 142 1.94 -22.58 1.86
C TYR A 142 3.06 -22.84 0.86
N ASP A 143 4.19 -22.14 0.95
CA ASP A 143 5.37 -22.38 0.10
C ASP A 143 5.82 -23.85 0.19
N GLU A 144 5.93 -24.40 1.39
CA GLU A 144 6.33 -25.79 1.60
C GLU A 144 5.28 -26.79 1.08
N MET A 145 4.00 -26.53 1.33
CA MET A 145 2.91 -27.44 0.93
C MET A 145 2.66 -27.43 -0.58
N LEU A 146 2.93 -26.33 -1.25
CA LEU A 146 2.61 -26.13 -2.67
C LEU A 146 3.83 -26.25 -3.59
N LYS A 147 5.03 -26.42 -3.07
CA LYS A 147 6.29 -26.44 -3.86
C LYS A 147 6.33 -27.48 -4.99
N ASP A 148 5.65 -28.62 -4.80
CA ASP A 148 5.61 -29.73 -5.76
C ASP A 148 4.36 -29.69 -6.66
N THR A 149 3.57 -28.60 -6.58
CA THR A 149 2.42 -28.38 -7.46
C THR A 149 2.83 -27.62 -8.72
N PRO A 150 2.02 -27.63 -9.79
CA PRO A 150 2.30 -26.85 -10.99
C PRO A 150 2.02 -25.34 -10.81
N LEU A 151 1.62 -24.89 -9.64
CA LEU A 151 1.35 -23.48 -9.37
C LEU A 151 2.63 -22.67 -9.29
N GLN A 152 2.65 -21.48 -9.91
CA GLN A 152 3.71 -20.52 -9.67
C GLN A 152 3.41 -19.79 -8.35
N LEU A 153 4.29 -19.97 -7.36
CA LEU A 153 4.16 -19.35 -6.06
C LEU A 153 4.69 -17.91 -6.06
N PRO A 154 4.26 -17.06 -5.08
CA PRO A 154 4.77 -15.71 -4.95
C PRO A 154 6.28 -15.70 -4.74
N GLN A 155 7.01 -14.96 -5.56
CA GLN A 155 8.43 -14.72 -5.36
C GLN A 155 8.62 -13.45 -4.51
N VAL A 156 9.53 -13.50 -3.55
CA VAL A 156 9.83 -12.37 -2.66
C VAL A 156 11.30 -12.00 -2.84
N GLU A 157 11.54 -10.81 -3.30
CA GLU A 157 12.89 -10.27 -3.50
C GLU A 157 13.56 -9.93 -2.16
N ASP A 158 14.88 -10.03 -2.09
CA ASP A 158 15.66 -9.81 -0.86
C ASP A 158 15.50 -8.41 -0.27
N TYR A 159 15.19 -7.43 -1.11
CA TYR A 159 14.94 -6.05 -0.67
C TYR A 159 13.58 -5.86 -0.01
N CYS A 160 12.67 -6.83 -0.14
CA CYS A 160 11.26 -6.71 0.24
C CYS A 160 10.92 -7.48 1.52
N HIS A 161 10.38 -6.77 2.51
CA HIS A 161 9.68 -7.39 3.62
C HIS A 161 8.20 -7.50 3.28
N HIS A 162 7.81 -8.59 2.61
CA HIS A 162 6.45 -8.86 2.16
C HIS A 162 5.49 -9.06 3.35
N VAL A 163 4.34 -8.40 3.33
CA VAL A 163 3.33 -8.47 4.42
C VAL A 163 2.15 -9.39 4.11
N TYR A 164 2.14 -10.02 2.94
CA TYR A 164 1.15 -11.00 2.50
C TYR A 164 -0.29 -10.55 2.80
N TYR A 165 -0.67 -9.39 2.25
CA TYR A 165 -2.09 -9.02 2.19
C TYR A 165 -2.87 -10.12 1.47
N SER A 166 -2.31 -10.63 0.38
CA SER A 166 -2.78 -11.83 -0.32
C SER A 166 -1.60 -12.74 -0.63
N TYR A 167 -1.83 -14.05 -0.57
CA TYR A 167 -0.93 -15.07 -1.10
C TYR A 167 -1.47 -15.46 -2.48
N ALA A 168 -0.98 -14.82 -3.52
CA ALA A 168 -1.47 -14.99 -4.89
C ALA A 168 -0.59 -15.97 -5.66
N THR A 169 -1.17 -17.03 -6.18
CA THR A 169 -0.52 -18.01 -7.05
C THR A 169 -1.01 -17.87 -8.50
N LEU A 170 -0.22 -18.33 -9.47
CA LEU A 170 -0.65 -18.42 -10.85
C LEU A 170 -0.80 -19.88 -11.24
N ALA A 171 -1.97 -20.24 -11.78
CA ALA A 171 -2.18 -21.53 -12.39
C ALA A 171 -1.54 -21.57 -13.79
N PRO A 172 -1.06 -22.73 -14.27
CA PRO A 172 -0.41 -22.86 -15.60
C PRO A 172 -1.32 -22.43 -16.74
N THR A 173 -2.61 -22.70 -16.63
CA THR A 173 -3.61 -22.38 -17.67
C THR A 173 -4.88 -21.79 -17.06
N GLU A 174 -5.67 -21.12 -17.89
CA GLU A 174 -6.98 -20.60 -17.51
C GLU A 174 -7.96 -21.70 -17.11
N SER A 175 -7.92 -22.85 -17.79
CA SER A 175 -8.77 -24.00 -17.47
C SER A 175 -8.47 -24.52 -16.07
N GLU A 176 -7.18 -24.77 -15.76
CA GLU A 176 -6.77 -25.26 -14.43
C GLU A 176 -7.12 -24.26 -13.32
N ARG A 177 -6.98 -22.95 -13.60
CA ARG A 177 -7.46 -21.92 -12.65
C ARG A 177 -8.96 -22.05 -12.38
N ASN A 178 -9.75 -22.22 -13.45
CA ASN A 178 -11.22 -22.31 -13.32
C ASN A 178 -11.63 -23.60 -12.59
N ASP A 179 -10.97 -24.72 -12.89
CA ASP A 179 -11.22 -26.01 -12.21
C ASP A 179 -10.87 -25.87 -10.71
N LEU A 180 -9.76 -25.22 -10.38
CA LEU A 180 -9.35 -24.98 -8.99
C LEU A 180 -10.34 -24.08 -8.23
N LEU A 181 -10.89 -23.04 -8.89
CA LEU A 181 -11.90 -22.16 -8.30
C LEU A 181 -13.23 -22.89 -8.01
N VAL A 182 -13.55 -23.93 -8.77
CA VAL A 182 -14.74 -24.75 -8.52
C VAL A 182 -14.50 -25.76 -7.39
N TYR A 183 -13.25 -26.25 -7.27
CA TYR A 183 -12.85 -27.21 -6.24
C TYR A 183 -12.74 -26.58 -4.85
N LEU A 184 -12.29 -25.35 -4.73
CA LEU A 184 -12.10 -24.60 -3.47
C LEU A 184 -13.38 -23.91 -3.01
#